data_b7080fb9af47d6130bb44ff0b2b9338a
#
_entry.id   b7080fb9af47d6130bb44ff0b2b9338a
#
_cell.length_a   1.000
_cell.length_b   1.000
_cell.length_c   1.000
_cell.angle_alpha   90.00
_cell.angle_beta   90.00
_cell.angle_gamma   90.00
#
_symmetry.space_group_name_H-M   'P 1'
#
loop_
_entity.id
_entity.type
_entity.pdbx_description
1 polymer ?
#
loop_
_entity_poly.entity_id
_entity_poly.type
_entity_poly.pdbx_seq_one_letter_code
_entity_poly.pdbx_strand_id
1 'polypeptide(L)' 'MTQQNLELLNCEQGAQMLGVKIGTIYVWICKKQLPQSIYRKLGRKPVFIKSEIEKWILDGAEMVRG' A
#
# COMPACT_ATOMS: atom_id res chain seq x y z
N MET A 1 -9.61 -16.66 -20.59
CA MET A 1 -8.83 -15.54 -20.42
C MET A 1 -8.82 -15.02 -19.03
N THR A 2 -7.73 -14.94 -18.47
CA THR A 2 -7.65 -14.57 -17.16
C THR A 2 -7.41 -13.12 -17.02
N GLN A 3 -8.35 -12.46 -16.43
CA GLN A 3 -8.19 -11.11 -16.19
C GLN A 3 -7.58 -10.94 -14.88
N GLN A 4 -6.40 -10.50 -14.85
CA GLN A 4 -5.82 -10.15 -13.62
C GLN A 4 -6.29 -8.80 -13.26
N ASN A 5 -7.29 -8.70 -12.49
CA ASN A 5 -7.76 -7.42 -12.05
C ASN A 5 -6.84 -6.88 -10.99
N LEU A 6 -5.67 -6.53 -11.41
CA LEU A 6 -4.71 -5.96 -10.51
C LEU A 6 -5.00 -4.48 -10.46
N GLU A 7 -5.71 -4.06 -9.44
CA GLU A 7 -6.03 -2.66 -9.29
C GLU A 7 -4.89 -1.96 -8.57
N LEU A 8 -4.34 -0.95 -9.22
CA LEU A 8 -3.26 -0.17 -8.63
C LEU A 8 -3.80 1.15 -8.15
N LEU A 9 -3.37 1.55 -6.97
CA LEU A 9 -3.80 2.79 -6.35
C LEU A 9 -2.60 3.70 -6.17
N ASN A 10 -2.82 5.02 -6.26
CA ASN A 10 -1.77 5.95 -5.92
C ASN A 10 -1.73 6.14 -4.41
N CYS A 11 -0.79 6.97 -3.94
CA CYS A 11 -0.63 7.15 -2.50
C CYS A 11 -1.88 7.73 -1.86
N GLU A 12 -2.52 8.64 -2.56
CA GLU A 12 -3.71 9.28 -2.03
C GLU A 12 -4.84 8.27 -1.85
N GLN A 13 -5.04 7.44 -2.86
CA GLN A 13 -6.06 6.41 -2.78
C GLN A 13 -5.75 5.38 -1.72
N GLY A 14 -4.47 5.01 -1.61
CA GLY A 14 -4.07 4.09 -0.57
C GLY A 14 -4.30 4.66 0.82
N ALA A 15 -4.01 5.94 0.99
CA ALA A 15 -4.23 6.59 2.27
C ALA A 15 -5.72 6.62 2.62
N GLN A 16 -6.57 6.89 1.63
CA GLN A 16 -8.00 6.87 1.87
C GLN A 16 -8.49 5.50 2.28
N MET A 17 -7.96 4.49 1.64
CA MET A 17 -8.35 3.12 1.95
C MET A 17 -7.99 2.74 3.38
N LEU A 18 -6.83 3.22 3.83
CA LEU A 18 -6.36 2.93 5.18
C LEU A 18 -6.87 3.92 6.22
N GLY A 19 -7.53 4.98 5.77
CA GLY A 19 -8.05 5.97 6.70
C GLY A 19 -7.00 6.84 7.33
N VAL A 20 -5.90 7.08 6.64
CA VAL A 20 -4.81 7.92 7.16
C VAL A 20 -4.52 9.03 6.18
N LYS A 21 -3.71 9.98 6.61
CA LYS A 21 -3.32 11.07 5.75
C LYS A 21 -2.21 10.63 4.81
N ILE A 22 -2.14 11.30 3.67
CA ILE A 22 -1.13 10.93 2.67
C ILE A 22 0.28 11.12 3.22
N GLY A 23 0.47 12.13 4.07
CA GLY A 23 1.78 12.32 4.70
C GLY A 23 2.19 11.13 5.55
N THR A 24 1.23 10.50 6.20
CA THR A 24 1.50 9.32 7.00
C THR A 24 2.00 8.17 6.12
N ILE A 25 1.40 8.04 4.93
CA ILE A 25 1.83 7.01 4.00
C ILE A 25 3.29 7.22 3.61
N TYR A 26 3.67 8.46 3.31
CA TYR A 26 5.05 8.74 2.93
C TYR A 26 6.02 8.42 4.06
N VAL A 27 5.64 8.73 5.29
CA VAL A 27 6.47 8.41 6.43
C VAL A 27 6.64 6.91 6.55
N TRP A 28 5.57 6.17 6.41
CA TRP A 28 5.63 4.71 6.50
C TRP A 28 6.53 4.12 5.43
N ILE A 29 6.47 4.66 4.21
CA ILE A 29 7.31 4.19 3.12
C ILE A 29 8.77 4.51 3.41
N CYS A 30 9.05 5.71 3.90
CA CYS A 30 10.42 6.12 4.21
C CYS A 30 11.02 5.26 5.30
N LYS A 31 10.23 4.90 6.28
CA LYS A 31 10.71 4.08 7.38
C LYS A 31 10.58 2.60 7.11
N LYS A 32 10.11 2.25 5.92
CA LYS A 32 9.95 0.86 5.51
C LYS A 32 9.08 0.08 6.47
N GLN A 33 8.04 0.73 6.96
CA GLN A 33 7.12 0.11 7.89
C GLN A 33 5.98 -0.62 7.20
N LEU A 34 5.77 -0.37 5.91
CA LEU A 34 4.76 -1.07 5.15
C LEU A 34 5.35 -2.34 4.54
N PRO A 35 4.60 -3.43 4.52
CA PRO A 35 5.08 -4.63 3.83
C PRO A 35 5.31 -4.34 2.36
N GLN A 36 6.38 -4.90 1.83
CA GLN A 36 6.73 -4.63 0.45
C GLN A 36 5.74 -5.24 -0.52
N SER A 37 4.95 -6.20 -0.09
CA SER A 37 3.94 -6.79 -0.95
C SER A 37 2.80 -5.83 -1.25
N ILE A 38 2.61 -4.81 -0.43
CA ILE A 38 1.50 -3.88 -0.57
C ILE A 38 1.78 -2.84 -1.64
N TYR A 39 3.02 -2.44 -1.78
CA TYR A 39 3.32 -1.35 -2.70
C TYR A 39 4.55 -1.67 -3.53
N ARG A 40 4.63 -0.97 -4.66
CA ARG A 40 5.75 -1.08 -5.58
C ARG A 40 6.12 0.31 -6.03
N LYS A 41 7.37 0.52 -6.30
CA LYS A 41 7.81 1.77 -6.88
C LYS A 41 7.93 1.60 -8.38
N LEU A 42 7.09 2.31 -9.11
CA LEU A 42 7.19 2.34 -10.55
C LEU A 42 7.86 3.65 -10.92
N GLY A 43 9.15 3.57 -11.25
CA GLY A 43 9.92 4.77 -11.45
C GLY A 43 10.07 5.51 -10.14
N ARG A 44 9.54 6.72 -10.09
CA ARG A 44 9.61 7.54 -8.88
C ARG A 44 8.32 7.55 -8.10
N LYS A 45 7.28 6.89 -8.63
CA LYS A 45 5.99 6.95 -7.98
C LYS A 45 5.66 5.64 -7.33
N PRO A 46 5.36 5.64 -6.03
CA PRO A 46 4.89 4.43 -5.40
C PRO A 46 3.44 4.18 -5.79
N VAL A 47 3.13 2.93 -6.06
CA VAL A 47 1.75 2.53 -6.33
C VAL A 47 1.40 1.41 -5.36
N PHE A 48 0.15 1.35 -5.01
CA PHE A 48 -0.33 0.36 -4.07
C PHE A 48 -1.16 -0.68 -4.79
N ILE A 49 -1.09 -1.90 -4.29
CA ILE A 49 -1.87 -3.00 -4.85
C ILE A 49 -3.08 -3.18 -3.95
N LYS A 50 -4.25 -2.91 -4.50
CA LYS A 50 -5.48 -2.88 -3.71
C LYS A 50 -5.75 -4.20 -3.00
N SER A 51 -5.63 -5.30 -3.72
CA SER A 51 -5.92 -6.60 -3.12
C SER A 51 -4.96 -6.91 -1.97
N GLU A 52 -3.71 -6.48 -2.07
CA GLU A 52 -2.76 -6.71 -1.00
C GLU A 52 -3.06 -5.86 0.21
N ILE A 53 -3.54 -4.63 -0.01
CA ILE A 53 -3.95 -3.80 1.10
C ILE A 53 -5.12 -4.43 1.84
N GLU A 54 -6.08 -4.94 1.09
CA GLU A 54 -7.24 -5.58 1.69
C GLU A 54 -6.84 -6.78 2.54
N LYS A 55 -5.94 -7.60 2.02
CA LYS A 55 -5.46 -8.75 2.78
C LYS A 55 -4.73 -8.30 4.05
N TRP A 56 -3.94 -7.26 3.91
CA TRP A 56 -3.17 -6.76 5.04
C TRP A 56 -4.11 -6.25 6.15
N ILE A 57 -5.15 -5.55 5.75
CA ILE A 57 -6.14 -5.05 6.72
C ILE A 57 -6.83 -6.21 7.42
N LEU A 58 -7.20 -7.22 6.67
CA LEU A 58 -7.86 -8.39 7.24
C LEU A 58 -6.96 -9.16 8.19
N ASP A 59 -5.66 -9.10 7.96
CA ASP A 59 -4.70 -9.77 8.82
C ASP A 59 -4.33 -8.97 10.06
N GLY A 60 -4.93 -7.79 10.24
CA GLY A 60 -4.66 -6.99 11.41
C GLY A 60 -3.80 -5.77 11.14
N ALA A 61 -3.35 -5.58 9.92
CA ALA A 61 -2.58 -4.40 9.51
C ALA A 61 -1.35 -4.18 10.38
N GLU A 62 -0.58 -5.23 10.58
CA GLU A 62 0.62 -5.13 11.39
C GLU A 62 1.75 -4.48 10.63
N MET A 63 2.35 -3.48 11.25
CA MET A 63 3.47 -2.80 10.64
C MET A 63 4.73 -3.64 10.72
N VAL A 64 5.58 -3.49 9.70
CA VAL A 64 6.87 -4.13 9.73
C VAL A 64 7.74 -3.40 10.72
N ARG A 65 8.38 -4.15 11.59
CA ARG A 65 9.32 -3.55 12.53
C ARG A 65 10.68 -3.58 11.89
N GLY A 66 11.11 -2.44 11.50
CA GLY A 66 12.38 -2.33 10.81
C GLY A 66 13.56 -2.27 11.71
#